data_d4fc859a561803e10401a3fc47ebfe7a
#
_entry.id   d4fc859a561803e10401a3fc47ebfe7a
#
_cell.length_a   1.000
_cell.length_b   1.000
_cell.length_c   1.000
_cell.angle_alpha   90.00
_cell.angle_beta   90.00
_cell.angle_gamma   90.00
#
_symmetry.space_group_name_H-M   'P 1'
#
loop_
_entity.id
_entity.type
_entity.pdbx_description
1 polymer ?
#
loop_
_entity_poly.entity_id
_entity_poly.type
_entity_poly.pdbx_seq_one_letter_code
_entity_poly.pdbx_strand_id
1 'polypeptide(L)'
;VNISIITVGKLKEKYLKQGIAEYTKRLQAYAKIEIIELADEKAPENLSEQDMKIIKDKEGERILSKINPDAHVIALAIEGKMKTSEELADTIDKLATYGKSKVCFVIGGSLGLSDAVMQRANEKLSFSRMTFPHQLMRLVLVEQIYRAFRIFRGEPYHK
;
A
#
# COMPACT_ATOMS: atom_id res chain seq x y z
N VAL A 1 1.66 9.25 14.14
CA VAL A 1 1.08 8.29 13.18
C VAL A 1 2.16 7.35 12.69
N ASN A 2 1.91 6.06 12.76
CA ASN A 2 2.79 5.03 12.22
C ASN A 2 2.17 4.48 10.94
N ILE A 3 2.91 4.57 9.85
CA ILE A 3 2.45 4.07 8.56
C ILE A 3 3.36 2.94 8.12
N SER A 4 2.79 1.76 7.90
CA SER A 4 3.50 0.64 7.31
C SER A 4 2.97 0.39 5.90
N ILE A 5 3.86 -0.02 5.02
CA ILE A 5 3.52 -0.41 3.65
C ILE A 5 4.07 -1.80 3.46
N ILE A 6 3.17 -2.78 3.33
CA ILE A 6 3.55 -4.16 3.07
C ILE A 6 3.47 -4.42 1.58
N THR A 7 4.56 -4.87 1.00
CA THR A 7 4.66 -5.12 -0.44
C THR A 7 5.17 -6.53 -0.70
N VAL A 8 4.79 -7.08 -1.85
CA VAL A 8 5.25 -8.40 -2.28
C VAL A 8 6.17 -8.22 -3.49
N GLY A 9 7.32 -8.87 -3.42
CA GLY A 9 8.35 -8.79 -4.45
C GLY A 9 9.44 -7.80 -4.13
N LYS A 10 10.62 -8.05 -4.69
CA LYS A 10 11.79 -7.21 -4.47
C LYS A 10 11.82 -6.05 -5.47
N LEU A 11 12.05 -4.85 -4.97
CA LEU A 11 12.21 -3.67 -5.79
C LEU A 11 13.54 -3.73 -6.54
N LYS A 12 13.51 -3.68 -7.86
CA LYS A 12 14.71 -3.87 -8.71
C LYS A 12 15.18 -2.59 -9.39
N GLU A 13 14.25 -1.76 -9.82
CA GLU A 13 14.58 -0.57 -10.63
C GLU A 13 15.18 0.53 -9.79
N LYS A 14 16.37 0.99 -10.20
CA LYS A 14 17.10 2.03 -9.47
C LYS A 14 16.31 3.33 -9.34
N TYR A 15 15.62 3.74 -10.41
CA TYR A 15 14.84 4.98 -10.38
C TYR A 15 13.68 4.90 -9.39
N LEU A 16 13.07 3.72 -9.23
CA LEU A 16 12.00 3.51 -8.25
C LEU A 16 12.55 3.54 -6.83
N LYS A 17 13.70 2.91 -6.60
CA LYS A 17 14.37 2.96 -5.30
C LYS A 17 14.69 4.39 -4.89
N GLN A 18 15.20 5.17 -5.81
CA GLN A 18 15.56 6.56 -5.56
C GLN A 18 14.31 7.42 -5.28
N GLY A 19 13.26 7.24 -6.07
CA GLY A 19 12.01 7.98 -5.86
C GLY A 19 11.35 7.65 -4.54
N ILE A 20 11.27 6.38 -4.19
CA ILE A 20 10.69 5.92 -2.93
C ILE A 20 11.51 6.44 -1.74
N ALA A 21 12.84 6.37 -1.83
CA ALA A 21 13.72 6.88 -0.78
C ALA A 21 13.53 8.38 -0.57
N GLU A 22 13.36 9.15 -1.65
CA GLU A 22 13.14 10.60 -1.55
C GLU A 22 11.84 10.93 -0.80
N TYR A 23 10.73 10.28 -1.17
CA TYR A 23 9.44 10.54 -0.50
C TYR A 23 9.39 9.98 0.92
N THR A 24 10.02 8.83 1.17
CA THR A 24 10.14 8.29 2.53
C THR A 24 10.90 9.25 3.43
N LYS A 25 11.98 9.84 2.93
CA LYS A 25 12.74 10.85 3.64
C LYS A 25 11.88 12.06 4.00
N ARG A 26 11.12 12.58 3.04
CA ARG A 26 10.22 13.73 3.27
C ARG A 26 9.15 13.39 4.31
N LEU A 27 8.63 12.16 4.27
CA LEU A 27 7.58 11.71 5.18
C LEU A 27 8.04 11.60 6.63
N GLN A 28 9.34 11.43 6.88
CA GLN A 28 9.86 11.32 8.26
C GLN A 28 9.56 12.55 9.12
N ALA A 29 9.32 13.70 8.49
CA ALA A 29 8.91 14.91 9.21
C ALA A 29 7.48 14.82 9.77
N TYR A 30 6.66 13.91 9.27
CA TYR A 30 5.23 13.82 9.59
C TYR A 30 4.84 12.54 10.31
N ALA A 31 5.48 11.42 9.97
CA ALA A 31 5.06 10.12 10.44
C ALA A 31 6.24 9.16 10.49
N LYS A 32 6.07 8.09 11.26
CA LYS A 32 7.01 6.98 11.24
C LYS A 32 6.60 6.05 10.08
N ILE A 33 7.48 5.91 9.09
CA ILE A 33 7.22 5.12 7.88
C ILE A 33 8.08 3.86 7.91
N GLU A 34 7.46 2.71 7.64
CA GLU A 34 8.14 1.44 7.49
C GLU A 34 7.64 0.75 6.24
N ILE A 35 8.56 0.34 5.37
CA ILE A 35 8.23 -0.44 4.18
C ILE A 35 8.72 -1.86 4.42
N ILE A 36 7.78 -2.82 4.41
CA ILE A 36 8.04 -4.23 4.62
C ILE A 36 7.93 -4.95 3.28
N GLU A 37 9.06 -5.40 2.79
CA GLU A 37 9.15 -6.10 1.51
C GLU A 37 9.16 -7.61 1.76
N LEU A 38 8.18 -8.31 1.22
CA LEU A 38 8.04 -9.75 1.39
C LEU A 38 8.41 -10.49 0.12
N ALA A 39 8.90 -11.72 0.27
CA ALA A 39 9.22 -12.56 -0.87
C ALA A 39 7.95 -12.90 -1.66
N ASP A 40 8.06 -12.83 -2.98
CA ASP A 40 7.00 -13.27 -3.88
C ASP A 40 7.15 -14.75 -4.20
N GLU A 41 6.06 -15.37 -4.65
CA GLU A 41 6.08 -16.68 -5.24
C GLU A 41 6.29 -16.55 -6.74
N LYS A 42 7.02 -17.48 -7.34
CA LYS A 42 7.21 -17.50 -8.79
C LYS A 42 5.88 -17.82 -9.48
N ALA A 43 5.52 -16.99 -10.44
CA ALA A 43 4.30 -17.14 -11.23
C ALA A 43 4.67 -17.42 -12.70
N PRO A 44 4.74 -18.71 -13.13
CA PRO A 44 4.93 -19.04 -14.55
C PRO A 44 3.78 -18.49 -15.40
N GLU A 45 4.03 -18.32 -16.71
CA GLU A 45 3.05 -17.67 -17.59
C GLU A 45 1.75 -18.44 -17.76
N ASN A 46 1.79 -19.78 -17.68
CA ASN A 46 0.61 -20.64 -17.92
C ASN A 46 0.10 -21.25 -16.63
N LEU A 47 -0.54 -20.42 -15.80
CA LEU A 47 -1.12 -20.88 -14.54
C LEU A 47 -2.61 -21.14 -14.68
N SER A 48 -3.06 -22.27 -14.07
CA SER A 48 -4.48 -22.49 -13.85
C SER A 48 -4.99 -21.51 -12.79
N GLU A 49 -6.31 -21.30 -12.74
CA GLU A 49 -6.92 -20.49 -11.69
C GLU A 49 -6.61 -21.03 -10.30
N GLN A 50 -6.56 -22.35 -10.16
CA GLN A 50 -6.21 -22.99 -8.90
C GLN A 50 -4.77 -22.68 -8.47
N ASP A 51 -3.81 -22.73 -9.42
CA ASP A 51 -2.42 -22.39 -9.15
C ASP A 51 -2.26 -20.92 -8.76
N MET A 52 -2.99 -20.03 -9.43
CA MET A 52 -3.00 -18.60 -9.07
C MET A 52 -3.49 -18.39 -7.65
N LYS A 53 -4.55 -19.10 -7.26
CA LYS A 53 -5.10 -19.03 -5.91
C LYS A 53 -4.08 -19.50 -4.87
N ILE A 54 -3.40 -20.60 -5.13
CA ILE A 54 -2.37 -21.15 -4.23
C ILE A 54 -1.25 -20.11 -4.02
N ILE A 55 -0.79 -19.48 -5.09
CA ILE A 55 0.26 -18.45 -5.04
C ILE A 55 -0.23 -17.25 -4.22
N LYS A 56 -1.42 -16.74 -4.52
CA LYS A 56 -1.98 -15.60 -3.79
C LYS A 56 -2.15 -15.92 -2.30
N ASP A 57 -2.59 -17.12 -1.98
CA ASP A 57 -2.80 -17.52 -0.60
C ASP A 57 -1.48 -17.63 0.17
N LYS A 58 -0.42 -18.12 -0.46
CA LYS A 58 0.91 -18.17 0.17
C LYS A 58 1.46 -16.77 0.42
N GLU A 59 1.37 -15.90 -0.57
CA GLU A 59 1.79 -14.51 -0.41
C GLU A 59 0.93 -13.82 0.65
N GLY A 60 -0.36 -14.11 0.66
CA GLY A 60 -1.31 -13.57 1.63
C GLY A 60 -1.00 -13.98 3.07
N GLU A 61 -0.58 -15.20 3.30
CA GLU A 61 -0.16 -15.65 4.63
C GLU A 61 1.02 -14.82 5.13
N ARG A 62 2.00 -14.55 4.27
CA ARG A 62 3.15 -13.72 4.62
C ARG A 62 2.71 -12.31 4.95
N ILE A 63 1.81 -11.74 4.15
CA ILE A 63 1.25 -10.40 4.40
C ILE A 63 0.55 -10.36 5.75
N LEU A 64 -0.36 -11.30 6.00
CA LEU A 64 -1.15 -11.33 7.23
C LEU A 64 -0.26 -11.47 8.47
N SER A 65 0.85 -12.20 8.37
CA SER A 65 1.78 -12.38 9.49
C SER A 65 2.48 -11.09 9.89
N LYS A 66 2.50 -10.07 9.03
CA LYS A 66 3.17 -8.79 9.27
C LYS A 66 2.21 -7.66 9.64
N ILE A 67 0.91 -7.89 9.56
CA ILE A 67 -0.09 -6.88 9.91
C ILE A 67 -0.26 -6.85 11.43
N ASN A 68 -0.09 -5.67 12.01
CA ASN A 68 -0.38 -5.45 13.42
C ASN A 68 -1.89 -5.62 13.65
N PRO A 69 -2.34 -6.38 14.67
CA PRO A 69 -3.76 -6.58 14.93
C PRO A 69 -4.55 -5.29 15.11
N ASP A 70 -3.91 -4.23 15.62
CA ASP A 70 -4.56 -2.95 15.87
C ASP A 70 -4.51 -2.00 14.67
N ALA A 71 -3.89 -2.41 13.59
CA ALA A 71 -3.73 -1.53 12.43
C ALA A 71 -5.03 -1.40 11.64
N HIS A 72 -5.27 -0.19 11.14
CA HIS A 72 -6.27 0.05 10.12
C HIS A 72 -5.62 -0.28 8.77
N VAL A 73 -6.14 -1.29 8.09
CA VAL A 73 -5.55 -1.82 6.87
C VAL A 73 -6.27 -1.30 5.63
N ILE A 74 -5.49 -0.71 4.73
CA ILE A 74 -5.98 -0.24 3.43
C ILE A 74 -5.30 -1.08 2.35
N ALA A 75 -6.06 -1.94 1.70
CA ALA A 75 -5.56 -2.79 0.62
C ALA A 75 -5.71 -2.07 -0.71
N LEU A 76 -4.64 -2.05 -1.51
CA LEU A 76 -4.71 -1.51 -2.87
C LEU A 76 -5.27 -2.57 -3.80
N ALA A 77 -6.39 -2.25 -4.44
CA ALA A 77 -7.09 -3.17 -5.34
C ALA A 77 -7.81 -2.37 -6.41
N ILE A 78 -7.77 -2.87 -7.66
CA ILE A 78 -8.42 -2.19 -8.79
C ILE A 78 -9.93 -2.05 -8.54
N GLU A 79 -10.55 -3.06 -7.95
CA GLU A 79 -11.99 -3.08 -7.63
C GLU A 79 -12.35 -2.29 -6.37
N GLY A 80 -11.38 -1.67 -5.74
CA GLY A 80 -11.61 -0.86 -4.55
C GLY A 80 -12.29 0.48 -4.85
N LYS A 81 -12.55 1.24 -3.80
CA LYS A 81 -13.12 2.57 -3.92
C LYS A 81 -12.05 3.56 -4.41
N MET A 82 -12.37 4.33 -5.45
CA MET A 82 -11.50 5.41 -5.90
C MET A 82 -11.70 6.64 -5.01
N LYS A 83 -10.58 7.29 -4.68
CA LYS A 83 -10.57 8.50 -3.86
C LYS A 83 -9.73 9.57 -4.54
N THR A 84 -10.09 10.83 -4.32
CA THR A 84 -9.22 11.94 -4.66
C THR A 84 -8.07 12.01 -3.66
N SER A 85 -7.03 12.77 -3.98
CA SER A 85 -5.93 13.01 -3.04
C SER A 85 -6.42 13.67 -1.75
N GLU A 86 -7.39 14.58 -1.88
CA GLU A 86 -8.01 15.25 -0.72
C GLU A 86 -8.79 14.26 0.15
N GLU A 87 -9.49 13.32 -0.45
CA GLU A 87 -10.23 12.29 0.28
C GLU A 87 -9.28 11.34 1.01
N LEU A 88 -8.17 10.98 0.39
CA LEU A 88 -7.15 10.17 1.06
C LEU A 88 -6.53 10.93 2.23
N ALA A 89 -6.24 12.22 2.05
CA ALA A 89 -5.75 13.07 3.13
C ALA A 89 -6.72 13.12 4.30
N ASP A 90 -8.01 13.27 4.03
CA ASP A 90 -9.05 13.27 5.07
C ASP A 90 -9.12 11.93 5.79
N THR A 91 -8.99 10.83 5.07
CA THR A 91 -8.97 9.48 5.66
C THR A 91 -7.84 9.34 6.66
N ILE A 92 -6.61 9.71 6.27
CA ILE A 92 -5.43 9.59 7.14
C ILE A 92 -5.56 10.51 8.35
N ASP A 93 -6.01 11.74 8.14
CA ASP A 93 -6.22 12.72 9.21
C ASP A 93 -7.23 12.22 10.25
N LYS A 94 -8.36 11.70 9.80
CA LYS A 94 -9.39 11.16 10.69
C LYS A 94 -8.90 9.95 11.48
N LEU A 95 -8.16 9.05 10.84
CA LEU A 95 -7.59 7.89 11.53
C LEU A 95 -6.64 8.33 12.63
N ALA A 96 -5.78 9.29 12.36
CA ALA A 96 -4.86 9.83 13.35
C ALA A 96 -5.61 10.52 14.50
N THR A 97 -6.65 11.30 14.19
CA THR A 97 -7.42 12.07 15.17
C THR A 97 -8.23 11.17 16.10
N TYR A 98 -8.81 10.07 15.58
CA TYR A 98 -9.68 9.20 16.33
C TYR A 98 -8.97 7.95 16.90
N GLY A 99 -7.67 8.03 17.10
CA GLY A 99 -6.93 7.01 17.83
C GLY A 99 -6.46 5.79 17.03
N LYS A 100 -6.65 5.78 15.73
CA LYS A 100 -6.13 4.74 14.85
C LYS A 100 -4.75 5.15 14.30
N SER A 101 -3.78 5.20 15.21
CA SER A 101 -2.45 5.72 14.90
C SER A 101 -1.60 4.78 14.02
N LYS A 102 -2.03 3.53 13.85
CA LYS A 102 -1.32 2.55 13.02
C LYS A 102 -2.11 2.32 11.74
N VAL A 103 -1.57 2.77 10.62
CA VAL A 103 -2.17 2.61 9.30
C VAL A 103 -1.27 1.72 8.47
N CYS A 104 -1.84 0.68 7.88
CA CYS A 104 -1.09 -0.28 7.06
C CYS A 104 -1.65 -0.32 5.66
N PHE A 105 -0.83 0.04 4.67
CA PHE A 105 -1.17 -0.13 3.26
C PHE A 105 -0.60 -1.45 2.76
N VAL A 106 -1.36 -2.17 1.94
CA VAL A 106 -0.94 -3.45 1.41
C VAL A 106 -0.99 -3.42 -0.11
N ILE A 107 0.14 -3.74 -0.74
CA ILE A 107 0.27 -3.87 -2.19
C ILE A 107 0.61 -5.32 -2.52
N GLY A 108 -0.22 -5.98 -3.30
CA GLY A 108 0.01 -7.37 -3.70
C GLY A 108 1.07 -7.53 -4.77
N GLY A 109 1.38 -8.77 -5.09
CA GLY A 109 2.26 -9.12 -6.20
C GLY A 109 1.54 -9.08 -7.54
N SER A 110 2.13 -9.72 -8.55
CA SER A 110 1.61 -9.68 -9.93
C SER A 110 0.19 -10.27 -10.07
N LEU A 111 -0.20 -11.18 -9.20
CA LEU A 111 -1.53 -11.81 -9.24
C LEU A 111 -2.56 -11.12 -8.35
N GLY A 112 -2.17 -10.09 -7.61
CA GLY A 112 -3.05 -9.39 -6.70
C GLY A 112 -3.06 -9.99 -5.29
N LEU A 113 -4.09 -9.67 -4.53
CA LEU A 113 -4.22 -10.05 -3.12
C LEU A 113 -5.16 -11.24 -2.94
N SER A 114 -4.87 -12.07 -1.95
CA SER A 114 -5.73 -13.20 -1.58
C SER A 114 -7.04 -12.72 -0.97
N ASP A 115 -8.03 -13.60 -0.97
CA ASP A 115 -9.32 -13.33 -0.32
C ASP A 115 -9.16 -13.05 1.17
N ALA A 116 -8.26 -13.77 1.83
CA ALA A 116 -8.01 -13.57 3.27
C ALA A 116 -7.46 -12.19 3.57
N VAL A 117 -6.55 -11.67 2.74
CA VAL A 117 -6.03 -10.31 2.89
C VAL A 117 -7.13 -9.29 2.63
N MET A 118 -7.93 -9.50 1.60
CA MET A 118 -9.04 -8.60 1.28
C MET A 118 -10.07 -8.56 2.40
N GLN A 119 -10.34 -9.70 3.07
CA GLN A 119 -11.25 -9.76 4.21
C GLN A 119 -10.68 -9.06 5.44
N ARG A 120 -9.36 -9.14 5.65
CA ARG A 120 -8.71 -8.45 6.76
C ARG A 120 -8.71 -6.93 6.57
N ALA A 121 -8.67 -6.46 5.35
CA ALA A 121 -8.61 -5.03 5.05
C ALA A 121 -9.85 -4.31 5.56
N ASN A 122 -9.63 -3.16 6.18
CA ASN A 122 -10.70 -2.27 6.62
C ASN A 122 -11.23 -1.45 5.45
N GLU A 123 -10.38 -1.17 4.47
CA GLU A 123 -10.72 -0.45 3.26
C GLU A 123 -10.00 -1.04 2.06
N LYS A 124 -10.61 -0.91 0.89
CA LYS A 124 -10.00 -1.25 -0.39
C LYS A 124 -9.92 0.03 -1.20
N LEU A 125 -8.71 0.39 -1.61
CA LEU A 125 -8.45 1.65 -2.32
C LEU A 125 -8.00 1.34 -3.73
N SER A 126 -8.67 1.95 -4.72
CA SER A 126 -8.26 1.87 -6.13
C SER A 126 -7.69 3.20 -6.57
N PHE A 127 -6.48 3.20 -7.11
CA PHE A 127 -5.89 4.39 -7.72
C PHE A 127 -6.37 4.60 -9.15
N SER A 128 -6.84 3.55 -9.80
CA SER A 128 -7.30 3.61 -11.19
C SER A 128 -7.93 2.28 -11.59
N ARG A 129 -8.76 2.31 -12.61
CA ARG A 129 -9.22 1.10 -13.28
C ARG A 129 -8.16 0.50 -14.18
N MET A 130 -7.11 1.27 -14.48
CA MET A 130 -5.94 0.75 -15.18
C MET A 130 -5.06 -0.05 -14.23
N THR A 131 -4.40 -1.06 -14.77
CA THR A 131 -3.42 -1.84 -14.02
C THR A 131 -2.06 -1.15 -14.14
N PHE A 132 -1.42 -0.92 -13.02
CA PHE A 132 -0.05 -0.41 -12.97
C PHE A 132 0.90 -1.52 -12.54
N PRO A 133 2.16 -1.48 -12.96
CA PRO A 133 3.17 -2.37 -12.37
C PRO A 133 3.17 -2.19 -10.85
N HIS A 134 3.14 -3.29 -10.11
CA HIS A 134 3.06 -3.23 -8.64
C HIS A 134 4.24 -2.50 -8.00
N GLN A 135 5.42 -2.53 -8.63
CA GLN A 135 6.58 -1.79 -8.12
C GLN A 135 6.45 -0.29 -8.33
N LEU A 136 5.87 0.13 -9.46
CA LEU A 136 5.56 1.55 -9.71
C LEU A 136 4.50 2.07 -8.74
N MET A 137 3.50 1.24 -8.43
CA MET A 137 2.45 1.60 -7.46
C MET A 137 3.04 1.92 -6.09
N ARG A 138 4.13 1.28 -5.72
CA ARG A 138 4.83 1.57 -4.46
C ARG A 138 5.29 3.02 -4.41
N LEU A 139 5.86 3.52 -5.50
CA LEU A 139 6.27 4.92 -5.60
C LEU A 139 5.06 5.86 -5.60
N VAL A 140 4.04 5.55 -6.38
CA VAL A 140 2.82 6.37 -6.46
C VAL A 140 2.16 6.47 -5.08
N LEU A 141 2.08 5.37 -4.35
CA LEU A 141 1.50 5.36 -3.01
C LEU A 141 2.28 6.25 -2.04
N VAL A 142 3.60 6.13 -2.00
CA VAL A 142 4.42 6.93 -1.07
C VAL A 142 4.26 8.42 -1.37
N GLU A 143 4.22 8.78 -2.65
CA GLU A 143 4.00 10.16 -3.07
C GLU A 143 2.63 10.66 -2.60
N GLN A 144 1.57 9.85 -2.75
CA GLN A 144 0.23 10.24 -2.32
C GLN A 144 0.11 10.35 -0.80
N ILE A 145 0.80 9.51 -0.06
CA ILE A 145 0.84 9.62 1.41
C ILE A 145 1.53 10.94 1.80
N TYR A 146 2.64 11.28 1.19
CA TYR A 146 3.32 12.55 1.43
C TYR A 146 2.39 13.73 1.09
N ARG A 147 1.74 13.68 -0.07
CA ARG A 147 0.77 14.69 -0.50
C ARG A 147 -0.36 14.84 0.51
N ALA A 148 -0.86 13.74 1.06
CA ALA A 148 -1.91 13.75 2.05
C ALA A 148 -1.52 14.57 3.29
N PHE A 149 -0.30 14.36 3.81
CA PHE A 149 0.17 15.13 4.96
C PHE A 149 0.31 16.62 4.63
N ARG A 150 0.77 16.95 3.43
CA ARG A 150 0.86 18.37 3.00
C ARG A 150 -0.52 18.99 2.92
N ILE A 151 -1.50 18.26 2.41
CA ILE A 151 -2.87 18.74 2.28
C ILE A 151 -3.48 19.02 3.65
N PHE A 152 -3.53 18.03 4.55
CA PHE A 152 -4.26 18.23 5.80
C PHE A 152 -3.52 19.10 6.80
N ARG A 153 -2.23 19.35 6.61
CA ARG A 153 -1.48 20.33 7.39
C ARG A 153 -1.48 21.71 6.77
N GLY A 154 -2.15 21.90 5.63
CA GLY A 154 -2.25 23.19 4.97
C GLY A 154 -0.94 23.70 4.40
N GLU A 155 0.00 22.80 4.09
CA GLU A 155 1.30 23.18 3.57
C GLU A 155 1.30 23.15 2.02
N PRO A 156 2.06 24.06 1.36
CA PRO A 156 2.06 24.11 -0.11
C PRO A 156 2.73 22.88 -0.73
N TYR A 157 2.05 22.23 -1.63
CA TYR A 157 2.54 21.12 -2.47
C TYR A 157 1.47 20.73 -3.48
N HIS A 158 0.26 20.44 -2.99
CA HIS A 158 -0.88 20.02 -3.81
C HIS A 158 -1.47 21.20 -4.55
N LYS A 159 -1.80 20.98 -5.84
CA LYS A 159 -2.42 22.00 -6.68
C LYS A 159 -3.67 21.51 -7.39
#